data_8559d5cd5bad787e109ec91ec4c2def5
#
_entry.id   8559d5cd5bad787e109ec91ec4c2def5
#
_cell.length_a   1.000
_cell.length_b   1.000
_cell.length_c   1.000
_cell.angle_alpha   90.00
_cell.angle_beta   90.00
_cell.angle_gamma   90.00
#
_symmetry.space_group_name_H-M   'P 1'
#
loop_
_entity.id
_entity.type
_entity.pdbx_description
1 polymer ?
#
loop_
_entity_poly.entity_id
_entity_poly.type
_entity_poly.pdbx_seq_one_letter_code
_entity_poly.pdbx_strand_id
1 'polypeptide(L)'
;MVADVYLKGEIFERFRGDGLSISTPTGSTAYNKSVGGAVLHPSINAIQLAEIASLNNRVFRTLGSPLVISADEWMEIRLQDSNDYMITVDQLDIQKDHIAAVYYKIAHERIHFASFRHMDFWHRVKDAFIGED
;
A
#
# COMPACT_ATOMS: atom_id res chain seq x y z
N MET A 1 5.24 -7.07 -13.52
CA MET A 1 3.82 -7.24 -13.14
C MET A 1 2.95 -6.37 -14.02
N VAL A 2 1.85 -6.92 -14.52
CA VAL A 2 0.80 -6.16 -15.21
C VAL A 2 -0.51 -6.37 -14.46
N ALA A 3 -1.17 -5.30 -14.09
CA ALA A 3 -2.40 -5.38 -13.30
C ALA A 3 -3.34 -4.21 -13.60
N ASP A 4 -4.64 -4.46 -13.50
CA ASP A 4 -5.65 -3.42 -13.48
C ASP A 4 -6.04 -3.14 -12.02
N VAL A 5 -5.99 -1.89 -11.62
CA VAL A 5 -6.41 -1.42 -10.29
C VAL A 5 -7.84 -0.91 -10.37
N TYR A 6 -8.70 -1.47 -9.55
CA TYR A 6 -10.09 -1.07 -9.42
C TYR A 6 -10.32 -0.42 -8.06
N LEU A 7 -11.05 0.68 -8.05
CA LEU A 7 -11.53 1.34 -6.84
C LEU A 7 -13.05 1.29 -6.83
N LYS A 8 -13.64 0.71 -5.80
CA LYS A 8 -15.10 0.56 -5.66
C LYS A 8 -15.74 -0.15 -6.87
N GLY A 9 -15.02 -1.08 -7.49
CA GLY A 9 -15.50 -1.84 -8.64
C GLY A 9 -15.31 -1.17 -10.00
N GLU A 10 -14.82 0.05 -10.05
CA GLU A 10 -14.49 0.76 -11.30
C GLU A 10 -12.99 0.74 -11.56
N ILE A 11 -12.62 0.50 -12.83
CA ILE A 11 -11.21 0.54 -13.22
C ILE A 11 -10.66 1.96 -13.05
N PHE A 12 -9.59 2.08 -12.29
CA PHE A 12 -8.93 3.36 -12.03
C PHE A 12 -7.68 3.52 -12.89
N GLU A 13 -6.80 2.51 -12.89
CA GLU A 13 -5.56 2.57 -13.64
C GLU A 13 -5.12 1.20 -14.15
N ARG A 14 -4.31 1.22 -15.20
CA ARG A 14 -3.64 0.03 -15.74
C ARG A 14 -2.16 0.13 -15.46
N PHE A 15 -1.72 -0.70 -14.53
CA PHE A 15 -0.37 -0.71 -14.01
C PHE A 15 0.54 -1.68 -14.77
N ARG A 16 1.77 -1.25 -15.02
CA ARG A 16 2.91 -2.10 -15.36
C ARG A 16 4.13 -1.62 -14.62
N GLY A 17 4.79 -2.52 -13.91
CA GLY A 17 5.98 -2.22 -13.10
C GLY A 17 6.44 -3.43 -12.31
N ASP A 18 7.24 -3.18 -11.28
CA ASP A 18 7.79 -4.24 -10.45
C ASP A 18 6.77 -4.77 -9.44
N GLY A 19 5.92 -3.89 -8.92
CA GLY A 19 4.92 -4.29 -7.94
C GLY A 19 4.04 -3.14 -7.43
N LEU A 20 3.12 -3.49 -6.55
CA LEU A 20 2.26 -2.56 -5.84
C LEU A 20 2.40 -2.79 -4.34
N SER A 21 2.56 -1.73 -3.58
CA SER A 21 2.62 -1.74 -2.13
C SER A 21 1.34 -1.16 -1.56
N ILE A 22 0.63 -1.95 -0.76
CA ILE A 22 -0.58 -1.51 -0.05
C ILE A 22 -0.25 -1.43 1.44
N SER A 23 -0.57 -0.30 2.07
CA SER A 23 -0.26 -0.07 3.47
C SER A 23 -1.40 0.57 4.24
N THR A 24 -1.46 0.23 5.52
CA THR A 24 -2.23 0.96 6.53
C THR A 24 -1.46 2.22 6.96
N PRO A 25 -2.08 3.17 7.68
CA PRO A 25 -1.34 4.31 8.25
C PRO A 25 -0.18 3.87 9.14
N THR A 26 -0.37 2.87 10.00
CA THR A 26 0.71 2.31 10.82
C THR A 26 1.83 1.72 9.97
N GLY A 27 1.50 1.03 8.88
CA GLY A 27 2.46 0.46 7.94
C GLY A 27 3.10 1.49 6.99
N SER A 28 2.61 2.72 6.97
CA SER A 28 3.08 3.75 6.03
C SER A 28 4.55 4.15 6.24
N THR A 29 5.08 3.96 7.44
CA THR A 29 6.48 4.22 7.79
C THR A 29 7.43 3.06 7.49
N ALA A 30 6.90 1.91 7.05
CA ALA A 30 7.68 0.73 6.68
C ALA A 30 8.07 0.75 5.20
N TYR A 31 7.91 -0.38 4.50
CA TYR A 31 8.27 -0.51 3.09
C TYR A 31 7.61 0.53 2.18
N ASN A 32 6.36 0.90 2.45
CA ASN A 32 5.64 1.96 1.76
C ASN A 32 6.47 3.25 1.63
N LYS A 33 7.14 3.66 2.71
CA LYS A 33 7.99 4.85 2.70
C LYS A 33 9.18 4.70 1.76
N SER A 34 9.81 3.53 1.71
CA SER A 34 10.98 3.26 0.86
C SER A 34 10.65 3.30 -0.63
N VAL A 35 9.41 3.06 -1.00
CA VAL A 35 8.93 3.12 -2.41
C VAL A 35 8.23 4.44 -2.75
N GLY A 36 8.39 5.45 -1.92
CA GLY A 36 7.88 6.80 -2.17
C GLY A 36 6.46 7.07 -1.68
N GLY A 37 5.88 6.17 -0.89
CA GLY A 37 4.60 6.39 -0.23
C GLY A 37 4.66 7.48 0.84
N ALA A 38 3.51 8.07 1.15
CA ALA A 38 3.38 9.08 2.19
C ALA A 38 3.36 8.47 3.58
N VAL A 39 3.94 9.16 4.54
CA VAL A 39 3.80 8.86 5.97
C VAL A 39 2.45 9.37 6.45
N LEU A 40 1.61 8.47 6.96
CA LEU A 40 0.28 8.78 7.46
C LEU A 40 0.23 8.66 8.98
N HIS A 41 -0.39 9.65 9.62
CA HIS A 41 -0.64 9.57 11.06
C HIS A 41 -1.57 8.40 11.38
N PRO A 42 -1.30 7.58 12.40
CA PRO A 42 -2.11 6.39 12.73
C PRO A 42 -3.58 6.65 13.05
N SER A 43 -3.95 7.89 13.38
CA SER A 43 -5.36 8.28 13.60
C SER A 43 -6.17 8.40 12.31
N ILE A 44 -5.50 8.47 11.15
CA ILE A 44 -6.19 8.53 9.85
C ILE A 44 -6.72 7.15 9.50
N ASN A 45 -8.00 7.07 9.17
CA ASN A 45 -8.64 5.82 8.78
C ASN A 45 -8.64 5.68 7.26
N ALA A 46 -7.56 5.17 6.71
CA ALA A 46 -7.30 5.09 5.28
C ALA A 46 -6.43 3.89 4.91
N ILE A 47 -6.39 3.57 3.64
CA ILE A 47 -5.45 2.62 3.04
C ILE A 47 -4.69 3.31 1.91
N GLN A 48 -3.42 3.00 1.74
CA GLN A 48 -2.57 3.63 0.73
C GLN A 48 -2.05 2.60 -0.26
N LEU A 49 -2.06 2.98 -1.54
CA LEU A 49 -1.41 2.27 -2.63
C LEU A 49 -0.20 3.08 -3.11
N ALA A 50 0.94 2.45 -3.19
CA ALA A 50 2.14 3.02 -3.82
C ALA A 50 2.64 2.10 -4.94
N GLU A 51 3.03 2.70 -6.05
CA GLU A 51 3.58 2.01 -7.21
C GLU A 51 5.08 1.77 -7.06
N ILE A 52 5.54 0.60 -7.49
CA ILE A 52 6.96 0.23 -7.50
C ILE A 52 7.43 0.18 -8.94
N ALA A 53 8.29 1.13 -9.31
CA ALA A 53 8.89 1.23 -10.65
C ALA A 53 7.86 1.14 -11.77
N SER A 54 6.81 1.94 -11.72
CA SER A 54 5.76 1.97 -12.73
C SER A 54 6.28 2.50 -14.07
N LEU A 55 5.81 1.88 -15.15
CA LEU A 55 6.03 2.33 -16.53
C LEU A 55 4.80 3.08 -17.01
N ASN A 56 5.02 4.30 -17.48
CA ASN A 56 3.98 5.11 -18.09
C ASN A 56 4.24 5.29 -19.58
N ASN A 57 3.29 4.88 -20.41
CA ASN A 57 3.32 5.02 -21.84
C ASN A 57 1.89 5.18 -22.42
N ARG A 58 1.70 4.93 -23.70
CA ARG A 58 0.36 5.06 -24.32
C ARG A 58 -0.64 4.00 -23.88
N VAL A 59 -0.18 2.84 -23.43
CA VAL A 59 -1.01 1.68 -23.05
C VAL A 59 -1.19 1.61 -21.55
N PHE A 60 -0.11 1.80 -20.81
CA PHE A 60 -0.11 1.73 -19.33
C PHE A 60 -0.03 3.16 -18.79
N ARG A 61 -1.09 3.58 -18.14
CA ARG A 61 -1.17 4.91 -17.52
C ARG A 61 -1.60 4.76 -16.09
N THR A 62 -0.78 5.29 -15.21
CA THR A 62 -1.02 5.30 -13.78
C THR A 62 -1.02 6.73 -13.26
N LEU A 63 -1.50 6.92 -12.04
CA LEU A 63 -1.50 8.20 -11.36
C LEU A 63 -0.07 8.74 -11.17
N GLY A 64 0.90 7.84 -10.99
CA GLY A 64 2.30 8.20 -10.76
C GLY A 64 2.56 8.82 -9.39
N SER A 65 1.59 8.75 -8.50
CA SER A 65 1.65 9.25 -7.12
C SER A 65 1.02 8.25 -6.17
N PRO A 66 1.43 8.22 -4.90
CA PRO A 66 0.72 7.42 -3.90
C PRO A 66 -0.75 7.80 -3.82
N LEU A 67 -1.61 6.80 -3.79
CA LEU A 67 -3.06 6.96 -3.71
C LEU A 67 -3.53 6.60 -2.31
N VAL A 68 -4.23 7.49 -1.65
CA VAL A 68 -4.83 7.27 -0.33
C VAL A 68 -6.34 7.23 -0.47
N ILE A 69 -6.94 6.11 -0.10
CA ILE A 69 -8.39 5.93 -0.14
C ILE A 69 -8.98 5.85 1.26
N SER A 70 -10.24 6.24 1.38
CA SER A 70 -11.00 6.23 2.62
C SER A 70 -11.28 4.79 3.10
N ALA A 71 -11.45 4.62 4.41
CA ALA A 71 -11.67 3.32 5.04
C ALA A 71 -12.96 2.61 4.63
N ASP A 72 -13.94 3.32 4.12
CA ASP A 72 -15.20 2.79 3.62
C ASP A 72 -15.14 2.32 2.15
N GLU A 73 -14.00 2.53 1.51
CA GLU A 73 -13.74 2.10 0.15
C GLU A 73 -12.94 0.79 0.12
N TRP A 74 -12.93 0.16 -1.03
CA TRP A 74 -12.14 -1.05 -1.28
C TRP A 74 -11.39 -0.95 -2.58
N MET A 75 -10.33 -1.75 -2.67
CA MET A 75 -9.47 -1.84 -3.82
C MET A 75 -9.40 -3.29 -4.29
N GLU A 76 -9.40 -3.49 -5.60
CA GLU A 76 -9.15 -4.78 -6.22
C GLU A 76 -7.99 -4.63 -7.22
N ILE A 77 -7.04 -5.54 -7.13
CA ILE A 77 -5.94 -5.64 -8.09
C ILE A 77 -6.12 -6.91 -8.89
N ARG A 78 -6.43 -6.78 -10.19
CA ARG A 78 -6.58 -7.90 -11.12
C ARG A 78 -5.30 -8.09 -11.90
N LEU A 79 -4.70 -9.25 -11.78
CA LEU A 79 -3.48 -9.60 -12.48
C LEU A 79 -3.81 -9.97 -13.94
N GLN A 80 -3.07 -9.41 -14.88
CA GLN A 80 -3.34 -9.54 -16.32
C GLN A 80 -2.38 -10.49 -17.05
N ASP A 81 -1.30 -10.86 -16.42
CA ASP A 81 -0.34 -11.80 -16.97
C ASP A 81 -0.34 -13.11 -16.17
N SER A 82 0.10 -14.17 -16.80
CA SER A 82 0.16 -15.53 -16.23
C SER A 82 1.43 -15.80 -15.42
N ASN A 83 2.13 -14.76 -14.99
CA ASN A 83 3.34 -14.92 -14.21
C ASN A 83 3.00 -15.32 -12.76
N ASP A 84 3.91 -16.04 -12.14
CA ASP A 84 3.83 -16.32 -10.72
C ASP A 84 4.15 -15.05 -9.92
N TYR A 85 3.25 -14.69 -9.03
CA TYR A 85 3.41 -13.53 -8.17
C TYR A 85 3.65 -13.95 -6.73
N MET A 86 4.55 -13.22 -6.09
CA MET A 86 4.74 -13.32 -4.66
C MET A 86 3.92 -12.22 -3.97
N ILE A 87 3.09 -12.62 -3.02
CA ILE A 87 2.40 -11.71 -2.12
C ILE A 87 3.14 -11.76 -0.80
N THR A 88 3.66 -10.62 -0.37
CA THR A 88 4.28 -10.48 0.94
C THR A 88 3.35 -9.68 1.84
N VAL A 89 2.99 -10.24 2.98
CA VAL A 89 2.23 -9.55 4.02
C VAL A 89 3.15 -9.39 5.24
N ASP A 90 3.54 -8.16 5.52
CA ASP A 90 4.55 -7.81 6.50
C ASP A 90 5.88 -8.55 6.21
N GLN A 91 6.17 -9.61 6.94
CA GLN A 91 7.37 -10.44 6.75
C GLN A 91 7.05 -11.86 6.23
N LEU A 92 5.79 -12.12 5.91
CA LEU A 92 5.33 -13.43 5.47
C LEU A 92 5.13 -13.44 3.95
N ASP A 93 5.85 -14.31 3.29
CA ASP A 93 5.64 -14.59 1.88
C ASP A 93 4.53 -15.62 1.70
N ILE A 94 3.52 -15.24 0.94
CA ILE A 94 2.38 -16.09 0.60
C ILE A 94 2.58 -16.58 -0.83
N GLN A 95 2.96 -17.82 -0.98
CA GLN A 95 2.98 -18.48 -2.28
C GLN A 95 1.61 -19.08 -2.55
N LYS A 96 0.96 -18.61 -3.58
CA LYS A 96 -0.25 -19.21 -4.12
C LYS A 96 -0.13 -19.26 -5.63
N ASP A 97 -0.43 -20.44 -6.18
CA ASP A 97 -0.50 -20.63 -7.61
C ASP A 97 -1.79 -19.99 -8.15
N HIS A 98 -1.69 -19.38 -9.33
CA HIS A 98 -2.82 -18.88 -10.11
C HIS A 98 -3.66 -17.80 -9.40
N ILE A 99 -3.02 -16.77 -8.87
CA ILE A 99 -3.73 -15.62 -8.32
C ILE A 99 -4.29 -14.78 -9.49
N ALA A 100 -5.60 -14.64 -9.55
CA ALA A 100 -6.27 -13.79 -10.54
C ALA A 100 -6.50 -12.37 -10.03
N ALA A 101 -6.86 -12.22 -8.75
CA ALA A 101 -7.13 -10.93 -8.13
C ALA A 101 -6.84 -10.95 -6.63
N VAL A 102 -6.55 -9.78 -6.09
CA VAL A 102 -6.39 -9.55 -4.65
C VAL A 102 -7.28 -8.39 -4.25
N TYR A 103 -8.06 -8.57 -3.19
CA TYR A 103 -8.96 -7.57 -2.66
C TYR A 103 -8.43 -6.99 -1.35
N TYR A 104 -8.51 -5.69 -1.22
CA TYR A 104 -8.08 -4.96 -0.03
C TYR A 104 -9.20 -4.08 0.50
N LYS A 105 -9.44 -4.16 1.78
CA LYS A 105 -10.29 -3.23 2.54
C LYS A 105 -9.79 -3.13 3.96
N ILE A 106 -10.15 -2.06 4.66
CA ILE A 106 -9.85 -1.92 6.07
C ILE A 106 -10.81 -2.79 6.89
N ALA A 107 -10.25 -3.60 7.78
CA ALA A 107 -11.02 -4.41 8.72
C ALA A 107 -11.73 -3.53 9.77
N HIS A 108 -12.84 -4.02 10.31
CA HIS A 108 -13.49 -3.39 11.46
C HIS A 108 -12.69 -3.57 12.74
N GLU A 109 -11.97 -4.68 12.84
CA GLU A 109 -11.12 -5.00 13.97
C GLU A 109 -9.95 -4.02 14.07
N ARG A 110 -9.59 -3.65 15.28
CA ARG A 110 -8.51 -2.72 15.57
C ARG A 110 -7.46 -3.38 16.45
N ILE A 111 -6.20 -3.06 16.17
CA ILE A 111 -5.09 -3.41 17.05
C ILE A 111 -4.89 -2.23 18.00
N HIS A 112 -4.94 -2.51 19.30
CA HIS A 112 -4.70 -1.54 20.35
C HIS A 112 -3.27 -1.70 20.87
N PHE A 113 -2.47 -0.66 20.74
CA PHE A 113 -1.11 -0.64 21.25
C PHE A 113 -1.11 -0.09 22.67
N ALA A 114 -0.51 -0.84 23.62
CA ALA A 114 -0.25 -0.33 24.94
C ALA A 114 0.86 0.72 24.89
N SER A 115 0.63 1.87 25.50
CA SER A 115 1.62 2.93 25.60
C SER A 115 1.89 3.22 27.07
N PHE A 116 3.13 2.96 27.50
CA PHE A 116 3.58 3.26 28.86
C PHE A 116 4.30 4.61 28.98
N ARG A 117 4.66 5.20 27.83
CA ARG A 117 5.22 6.54 27.73
C ARG A 117 4.53 7.25 26.58
N HIS A 118 4.03 8.45 26.84
CA HIS A 118 3.53 9.32 25.79
C HIS A 118 4.70 9.87 24.96
N MET A 119 4.93 9.21 23.82
CA MET A 119 5.79 9.77 22.79
C MET A 119 4.91 10.08 21.60
N ASP A 120 4.88 11.34 21.20
CA ASP A 120 4.14 11.79 20.02
C ASP A 120 4.60 11.04 18.77
N PHE A 121 3.65 10.73 17.89
CA PHE A 121 3.94 10.01 16.65
C PHE A 121 4.99 10.72 15.80
N TRP A 122 4.86 12.03 15.63
CA TRP A 122 5.80 12.79 14.82
C TRP A 122 7.19 12.86 15.41
N HIS A 123 7.29 12.85 16.72
CA HIS A 123 8.60 12.74 17.40
C HIS A 123 9.29 11.42 17.07
N ARG A 124 8.56 10.30 17.12
CA ARG A 124 9.10 9.00 16.72
C ARG A 124 9.53 8.96 15.25
N VAL A 125 8.73 9.56 14.35
CA VAL A 125 9.07 9.67 12.93
C VAL A 125 10.33 10.48 12.73
N LYS A 126 10.44 11.62 13.40
CA LYS A 126 11.67 12.46 13.36
C LYS A 126 12.89 11.67 13.82
N ASP A 127 12.81 11.03 14.96
CA ASP A 127 13.94 10.27 15.52
C ASP A 127 14.36 9.11 14.60
N ALA A 128 13.37 8.41 14.02
CA ALA A 128 13.66 7.25 13.18
C ALA A 128 14.25 7.60 11.81
N PHE A 129 13.86 8.75 11.22
CA PHE A 129 14.17 9.04 9.81
C PHE A 129 14.98 10.30 9.58
N ILE A 130 14.96 11.25 10.48
CA ILE A 130 15.66 12.53 10.34
C ILE A 130 16.84 12.60 11.30
N GLY A 131 16.68 12.05 12.51
CA GLY A 131 17.67 12.10 13.59
C GLY A 131 17.57 13.37 14.44
N GLU A 132 18.44 13.45 15.44
CA GLU A 132 18.61 14.65 16.26
C GLU A 132 19.59 15.63 15.57
N ASP A 133 19.34 16.89 15.74
CA ASP A 133 20.24 17.96 15.30
C ASP A 133 21.52 17.99 16.16
#